data_d9c3ad741a1f0962dca4c11fd0629fe0
#
_entry.id   d9c3ad741a1f0962dca4c11fd0629fe0
#
_cell.length_a   1.000
_cell.length_b   1.000
_cell.length_c   1.000
_cell.angle_alpha   90.00
_cell.angle_beta   90.00
_cell.angle_gamma   90.00
#
_symmetry.space_group_name_H-M   'P 1'
#
loop_
_entity.id
_entity.type
_entity.pdbx_description
1 polymer ?
#
loop_
_entity_poly.entity_id
_entity_poly.type
_entity_poly.pdbx_seq_one_letter_code
_entity_poly.pdbx_strand_id
1 'polypeptide(L)'
;NMSIEDQAAEVDRVKRIESGMIRNPVTLTADCTVGQAEDLMRRYKISGLPVIEGEGKLIGIVTNRDIKYHKDMGQLVGDMMTKDNLITAPVGTTLDQAKEILLSNRIEKLPITDENGYLKGLITIKDIDNLAEYPNACKDSHGTLRVGAAVGIGPDTLERVAALVKAGVDIITVDSAHGHSMGVINKIKEIKAAFPNLNLIGGNIVTAEAALDLIEAGVDAVKVGIGP
;
A
#
# COMPACT_ATOMS: atom_id res chain seq x y z
N ASN A 1 1.32 12.47 -14.75
CA ASN A 1 2.38 11.45 -14.66
C ASN A 1 2.91 11.47 -13.22
N MET A 2 2.89 10.31 -12.58
CA MET A 2 3.36 10.12 -11.22
C MET A 2 4.88 9.88 -11.24
N SER A 3 5.63 10.37 -10.25
CA SER A 3 7.05 10.01 -10.12
C SER A 3 7.21 8.49 -9.86
N ILE A 4 8.42 7.96 -9.97
CA ILE A 4 8.69 6.54 -9.68
C ILE A 4 8.40 6.26 -8.20
N GLU A 5 8.85 7.14 -7.33
CA GLU A 5 8.69 7.05 -5.88
C GLU A 5 7.21 7.10 -5.47
N ASP A 6 6.44 8.04 -6.04
CA ASP A 6 5.02 8.18 -5.72
C ASP A 6 4.22 6.96 -6.19
N GLN A 7 4.51 6.42 -7.37
CA GLN A 7 3.83 5.22 -7.88
C GLN A 7 4.16 4.00 -7.04
N ALA A 8 5.41 3.82 -6.64
CA ALA A 8 5.83 2.73 -5.75
C ALA A 8 5.20 2.88 -4.35
N ALA A 9 5.08 4.11 -3.84
CA ALA A 9 4.44 4.39 -2.55
C ALA A 9 2.93 4.05 -2.56
N GLU A 10 2.22 4.28 -3.69
CA GLU A 10 0.81 3.88 -3.82
C GLU A 10 0.65 2.35 -3.85
N VAL A 11 1.56 1.61 -4.49
CA VAL A 11 1.58 0.14 -4.45
C VAL A 11 1.84 -0.36 -3.03
N ASP A 12 2.90 0.14 -2.39
CA ASP A 12 3.27 -0.23 -1.01
C ASP A 12 2.11 0.04 -0.04
N ARG A 13 1.40 1.16 -0.19
CA ARG A 13 0.24 1.49 0.65
C ARG A 13 -0.86 0.43 0.61
N VAL A 14 -1.15 -0.14 -0.57
CA VAL A 14 -2.16 -1.20 -0.73
C VAL A 14 -1.63 -2.53 -0.19
N LYS A 15 -0.36 -2.83 -0.44
CA LYS A 15 0.27 -4.11 -0.03
C LYS A 15 0.54 -4.21 1.48
N ARG A 16 0.44 -3.11 2.23
CA ARG A 16 0.55 -3.15 3.70
C ARG A 16 -0.66 -3.75 4.40
N ILE A 17 -1.82 -3.82 3.73
CA ILE A 17 -3.06 -4.36 4.31
C ILE A 17 -3.13 -5.86 4.02
N GLU A 18 -2.96 -6.68 5.05
CA GLU A 18 -3.06 -8.13 4.96
C GLU A 18 -4.24 -8.61 5.80
N SER A 19 -5.21 -9.25 5.18
CA SER A 19 -6.39 -9.82 5.86
C SER A 19 -7.10 -8.84 6.82
N GLY A 20 -7.12 -7.54 6.49
CA GLY A 20 -7.76 -6.49 7.31
C GLY A 20 -6.88 -5.91 8.42
N MET A 21 -5.63 -6.32 8.52
CA MET A 21 -4.64 -5.72 9.41
C MET A 21 -3.53 -5.05 8.60
N ILE A 22 -3.17 -3.84 8.96
CA ILE A 22 -2.03 -3.14 8.39
C ILE A 22 -0.77 -3.69 9.07
N ARG A 23 0.03 -4.47 8.33
CA ARG A 23 1.36 -4.87 8.78
C ARG A 23 2.35 -3.72 8.60
N ASN A 24 3.28 -3.58 9.50
CA ASN A 24 4.28 -2.50 9.49
C ASN A 24 3.63 -1.12 9.27
N PRO A 25 2.71 -0.69 10.16
CA PRO A 25 2.07 0.61 10.03
C PRO A 25 3.12 1.72 10.05
N VAL A 26 2.81 2.84 9.40
CA VAL A 26 3.64 4.05 9.50
C VAL A 26 3.61 4.51 10.95
N THR A 27 4.78 4.70 11.53
CA THR A 27 4.97 5.10 12.92
C THR A 27 5.78 6.39 13.01
N LEU A 28 5.81 6.98 14.17
CA LEU A 28 6.70 8.09 14.52
C LEU A 28 7.18 7.93 15.97
N THR A 29 8.15 8.75 16.35
CA THR A 29 8.68 8.79 17.72
C THR A 29 8.13 10.00 18.47
N ALA A 30 8.20 9.98 19.80
CA ALA A 30 7.62 11.02 20.65
C ALA A 30 8.27 12.40 20.47
N ASP A 31 9.51 12.44 19.97
CA ASP A 31 10.28 13.64 19.67
C ASP A 31 9.95 14.28 18.30
N CYS A 32 9.14 13.62 17.48
CA CYS A 32 8.60 14.21 16.26
C CYS A 32 7.65 15.36 16.59
N THR A 33 7.62 16.37 15.71
CA THR A 33 6.68 17.50 15.85
C THR A 33 5.29 17.16 15.29
N VAL A 34 4.29 17.94 15.72
CA VAL A 34 2.93 17.87 15.17
C VAL A 34 2.92 18.09 13.66
N GLY A 35 3.73 19.03 13.17
CA GLY A 35 3.87 19.28 11.73
C GLY A 35 4.40 18.06 10.96
N GLN A 36 5.40 17.37 11.52
CA GLN A 36 5.90 16.12 10.91
C GLN A 36 4.85 15.01 10.92
N ALA A 37 4.06 14.89 11.99
CA ALA A 37 2.95 13.95 12.05
C ALA A 37 1.88 14.26 10.99
N GLU A 38 1.52 15.54 10.82
CA GLU A 38 0.57 15.97 9.80
C GLU A 38 1.07 15.67 8.38
N ASP A 39 2.34 15.94 8.09
CA ASP A 39 2.97 15.66 6.80
C ASP A 39 2.97 14.15 6.49
N LEU A 40 3.29 13.31 7.47
CA LEU A 40 3.20 11.85 7.31
C LEU A 40 1.77 11.39 7.05
N MET A 41 0.79 11.90 7.82
CA MET A 41 -0.62 11.57 7.61
C MET A 41 -1.09 11.97 6.21
N ARG A 42 -0.69 13.15 5.73
CA ARG A 42 -1.02 13.66 4.39
C ARG A 42 -0.35 12.82 3.30
N ARG A 43 0.96 12.54 3.44
CA ARG A 43 1.74 11.75 2.48
C ARG A 43 1.19 10.34 2.31
N TYR A 44 0.88 9.66 3.41
CA TYR A 44 0.37 8.28 3.39
C TYR A 44 -1.16 8.18 3.35
N LYS A 45 -1.88 9.33 3.33
CA LYS A 45 -3.35 9.41 3.33
C LYS A 45 -3.99 8.61 4.47
N ILE A 46 -3.40 8.70 5.66
CA ILE A 46 -3.83 8.03 6.89
C ILE A 46 -4.27 9.06 7.94
N SER A 47 -5.09 8.63 8.88
CA SER A 47 -5.71 9.49 9.89
C SER A 47 -5.20 9.25 11.31
N GLY A 48 -4.09 8.53 11.46
CA GLY A 48 -3.45 8.31 12.75
C GLY A 48 -2.21 7.46 12.64
N LEU A 49 -1.31 7.68 13.58
CA LEU A 49 0.03 7.13 13.62
C LEU A 49 0.30 6.56 15.01
N PRO A 50 0.63 5.27 15.14
CA PRO A 50 1.22 4.75 16.37
C PRO A 50 2.54 5.45 16.69
N VAL A 51 2.77 5.76 17.95
CA VAL A 51 4.00 6.34 18.46
C VAL A 51 4.80 5.26 19.14
N ILE A 52 6.06 5.10 18.72
CA ILE A 52 6.94 4.05 19.21
C ILE A 52 8.22 4.62 19.82
N GLU A 53 8.87 3.84 20.65
CA GLU A 53 10.23 4.08 21.14
C GLU A 53 11.15 2.90 20.84
N GLY A 54 12.45 3.17 20.78
CA GLY A 54 13.48 2.16 20.55
C GLY A 54 13.22 1.31 19.31
N GLU A 55 13.23 -0.01 19.48
CA GLU A 55 13.06 -0.99 18.41
C GLU A 55 11.59 -1.28 18.04
N GLY A 56 10.66 -0.38 18.37
CA GLY A 56 9.25 -0.50 17.98
C GLY A 56 8.27 -0.76 19.11
N LYS A 57 8.65 -0.47 20.38
CA LYS A 57 7.73 -0.54 21.50
C LYS A 57 6.69 0.56 21.42
N LEU A 58 5.42 0.18 21.47
CA LEU A 58 4.31 1.12 21.40
C LEU A 58 4.20 1.93 22.70
N ILE A 59 4.20 3.26 22.58
CA ILE A 59 4.09 4.18 23.73
C ILE A 59 2.89 5.11 23.63
N GLY A 60 2.23 5.18 22.46
CA GLY A 60 1.07 6.03 22.27
C GLY A 60 0.51 5.96 20.86
N ILE A 61 -0.50 6.78 20.61
CA ILE A 61 -1.09 7.00 19.30
C ILE A 61 -1.46 8.47 19.13
N VAL A 62 -1.24 9.02 17.94
CA VAL A 62 -1.71 10.35 17.55
C VAL A 62 -2.64 10.23 16.34
N THR A 63 -3.72 10.97 16.33
CA THR A 63 -4.74 10.93 15.29
C THR A 63 -5.04 12.31 14.72
N ASN A 64 -5.76 12.36 13.59
CA ASN A 64 -6.22 13.62 13.01
C ASN A 64 -7.07 14.45 13.99
N ARG A 65 -7.76 13.82 14.95
CA ARG A 65 -8.54 14.54 15.96
C ARG A 65 -7.64 15.36 16.88
N ASP A 66 -6.48 14.82 17.20
CA ASP A 66 -5.51 15.46 18.08
C ASP A 66 -4.83 16.63 17.37
N ILE A 67 -4.55 16.50 16.06
CA ILE A 67 -3.81 17.49 15.25
C ILE A 67 -4.72 18.60 14.71
N LYS A 68 -5.93 18.29 14.26
CA LYS A 68 -6.79 19.15 13.44
C LYS A 68 -7.01 20.57 13.97
N TYR A 69 -7.02 20.74 15.27
CA TYR A 69 -7.24 22.04 15.92
C TYR A 69 -5.99 22.57 16.63
N HIS A 70 -4.86 21.89 16.44
CA HIS A 70 -3.60 22.26 17.08
C HIS A 70 -2.99 23.44 16.33
N LYS A 71 -2.57 24.49 17.06
CA LYS A 71 -2.02 25.71 16.46
C LYS A 71 -0.49 25.70 16.40
N ASP A 72 0.14 24.99 17.31
CA ASP A 72 1.60 24.91 17.41
C ASP A 72 2.11 23.64 16.72
N MET A 73 2.50 23.77 15.45
CA MET A 73 3.08 22.68 14.66
C MET A 73 4.48 22.26 15.13
N GLY A 74 5.12 23.08 15.97
CA GLY A 74 6.42 22.76 16.57
C GLY A 74 6.34 21.95 17.86
N GLN A 75 5.16 21.82 18.47
CA GLN A 75 4.98 21.01 19.68
C GLN A 75 5.33 19.54 19.41
N LEU A 76 5.89 18.86 20.43
CA LEU A 76 6.25 17.45 20.32
C LEU A 76 5.01 16.56 20.43
N VAL A 77 4.99 15.51 19.62
CA VAL A 77 3.90 14.50 19.63
C VAL A 77 3.78 13.83 21.00
N GLY A 78 4.89 13.61 21.70
CA GLY A 78 4.91 13.00 23.02
C GLY A 78 4.12 13.75 24.10
N ASP A 79 3.90 15.06 23.90
CA ASP A 79 3.13 15.91 24.82
C ASP A 79 1.62 15.83 24.60
N MET A 80 1.18 15.40 23.40
CA MET A 80 -0.23 15.41 23.01
C MET A 80 -0.80 14.04 22.60
N MET A 81 0.04 13.04 22.36
CA MET A 81 -0.40 11.70 22.03
C MET A 81 -1.27 11.08 23.12
N THR A 82 -2.19 10.21 22.73
CA THR A 82 -2.89 9.35 23.68
C THR A 82 -1.91 8.28 24.17
N LYS A 83 -1.52 8.34 25.45
CA LYS A 83 -0.63 7.40 26.12
C LYS A 83 -1.28 6.73 27.33
N ASP A 84 -2.10 7.48 28.05
CA ASP A 84 -2.84 6.95 29.18
C ASP A 84 -4.07 6.17 28.69
N ASN A 85 -4.28 4.97 29.25
CA ASN A 85 -5.36 4.05 28.83
C ASN A 85 -5.34 3.70 27.34
N LEU A 86 -4.15 3.55 26.76
CA LEU A 86 -4.00 3.14 25.38
C LEU A 86 -4.61 1.75 25.16
N ILE A 87 -5.65 1.67 24.31
CA ILE A 87 -6.33 0.42 23.98
C ILE A 87 -5.50 -0.29 22.92
N THR A 88 -5.10 -1.52 23.21
CA THR A 88 -4.36 -2.42 22.31
C THR A 88 -4.99 -3.81 22.33
N ALA A 89 -4.61 -4.64 21.37
CA ALA A 89 -4.98 -6.06 21.37
C ALA A 89 -3.76 -6.93 21.03
N PRO A 90 -3.73 -8.20 21.46
CA PRO A 90 -2.61 -9.11 21.22
C PRO A 90 -2.59 -9.59 19.77
N VAL A 91 -1.43 -10.07 19.31
CA VAL A 91 -1.30 -10.81 18.05
C VAL A 91 -2.24 -12.02 18.06
N GLY A 92 -2.95 -12.24 16.94
CA GLY A 92 -3.95 -13.30 16.84
C GLY A 92 -5.39 -12.85 17.11
N THR A 93 -5.61 -11.58 17.52
CA THR A 93 -6.95 -11.00 17.62
C THR A 93 -7.68 -11.12 16.28
N THR A 94 -8.88 -11.71 16.29
CA THR A 94 -9.72 -11.80 15.08
C THR A 94 -10.34 -10.45 14.72
N LEU A 95 -10.77 -10.30 13.46
CA LEU A 95 -11.41 -9.05 13.03
C LEU A 95 -12.72 -8.76 13.76
N ASP A 96 -13.49 -9.81 14.12
CA ASP A 96 -14.72 -9.64 14.92
C ASP A 96 -14.41 -9.15 16.33
N GLN A 97 -13.41 -9.73 16.98
CA GLN A 97 -12.93 -9.25 18.28
C GLN A 97 -12.40 -7.81 18.20
N ALA A 98 -11.61 -7.50 17.15
CA ALA A 98 -11.11 -6.15 16.92
C ALA A 98 -12.26 -5.15 16.73
N LYS A 99 -13.30 -5.52 15.97
CA LYS A 99 -14.48 -4.69 15.77
C LYS A 99 -15.21 -4.41 17.08
N GLU A 100 -15.39 -5.42 17.92
CA GLU A 100 -16.02 -5.28 19.23
C GLU A 100 -15.21 -4.32 20.13
N ILE A 101 -13.88 -4.47 20.18
CA ILE A 101 -12.99 -3.59 20.96
C ILE A 101 -13.08 -2.15 20.43
N LEU A 102 -13.01 -1.94 19.11
CA LEU A 102 -13.10 -0.62 18.49
C LEU A 102 -14.43 0.08 18.83
N LEU A 103 -15.55 -0.63 18.69
CA LEU A 103 -16.89 -0.09 18.97
C LEU A 103 -17.11 0.18 20.45
N SER A 104 -16.76 -0.76 21.34
CA SER A 104 -16.95 -0.62 22.80
C SER A 104 -16.17 0.54 23.36
N ASN A 105 -14.95 0.80 22.84
CA ASN A 105 -14.08 1.89 23.29
C ASN A 105 -14.27 3.18 22.45
N ARG A 106 -15.13 3.19 21.43
CA ARG A 106 -15.37 4.33 20.53
C ARG A 106 -14.09 4.86 19.87
N ILE A 107 -13.20 3.95 19.52
CA ILE A 107 -11.94 4.24 18.81
C ILE A 107 -12.01 3.72 17.38
N GLU A 108 -11.21 4.30 16.49
CA GLU A 108 -11.19 3.91 15.06
C GLU A 108 -9.97 3.07 14.70
N LYS A 109 -8.99 3.01 15.60
CA LYS A 109 -7.69 2.37 15.36
C LYS A 109 -7.30 1.55 16.58
N LEU A 110 -6.93 0.29 16.33
CA LEU A 110 -6.54 -0.67 17.34
C LEU A 110 -5.12 -1.15 17.04
N PRO A 111 -4.10 -0.65 17.76
CA PRO A 111 -2.76 -1.20 17.66
C PRO A 111 -2.72 -2.64 18.14
N ILE A 112 -2.02 -3.49 17.39
CA ILE A 112 -1.77 -4.89 17.74
C ILE A 112 -0.34 -5.00 18.24
N THR A 113 -0.18 -5.56 19.44
CA THR A 113 1.13 -5.69 20.10
C THR A 113 1.43 -7.14 20.45
N ASP A 114 2.70 -7.46 20.60
CA ASP A 114 3.12 -8.69 21.24
C ASP A 114 3.09 -8.58 22.78
N GLU A 115 3.45 -9.67 23.47
CA GLU A 115 3.46 -9.77 24.95
C GLU A 115 4.40 -8.75 25.63
N ASN A 116 5.39 -8.24 24.89
CA ASN A 116 6.36 -7.26 25.36
C ASN A 116 5.96 -5.81 25.01
N GLY A 117 4.81 -5.61 24.36
CA GLY A 117 4.31 -4.30 23.95
C GLY A 117 4.91 -3.76 22.65
N TYR A 118 5.60 -4.59 21.85
CA TYR A 118 6.08 -4.18 20.54
C TYR A 118 4.97 -4.19 19.51
N LEU A 119 4.89 -3.14 18.72
CA LEU A 119 3.89 -2.99 17.67
C LEU A 119 4.09 -4.02 16.56
N LYS A 120 3.04 -4.78 16.23
CA LYS A 120 3.03 -5.81 15.17
C LYS A 120 2.06 -5.48 14.05
N GLY A 121 1.12 -4.59 14.29
CA GLY A 121 0.13 -4.19 13.29
C GLY A 121 -0.83 -3.14 13.80
N LEU A 122 -1.72 -2.73 12.90
CA LEU A 122 -2.80 -1.79 13.19
C LEU A 122 -4.06 -2.27 12.49
N ILE A 123 -5.17 -2.40 13.21
CA ILE A 123 -6.48 -2.67 12.63
C ILE A 123 -7.30 -1.38 12.74
N THR A 124 -7.96 -1.00 11.63
CA THR A 124 -8.88 0.14 11.66
C THR A 124 -10.30 -0.30 11.35
N ILE A 125 -11.28 0.44 11.86
CA ILE A 125 -12.70 0.16 11.57
C ILE A 125 -12.97 0.19 10.07
N LYS A 126 -12.31 1.10 9.34
CA LYS A 126 -12.44 1.21 7.89
C LYS A 126 -11.95 -0.05 7.15
N ASP A 127 -10.88 -0.69 7.63
CA ASP A 127 -10.37 -1.91 6.99
C ASP A 127 -11.33 -3.08 7.21
N ILE A 128 -11.98 -3.15 8.39
CA ILE A 128 -13.01 -4.14 8.69
C ILE A 128 -14.24 -3.93 7.81
N ASP A 129 -14.71 -2.68 7.69
CA ASP A 129 -15.88 -2.34 6.87
C ASP A 129 -15.60 -2.63 5.38
N ASN A 130 -14.41 -2.28 4.87
CA ASN A 130 -14.02 -2.60 3.49
C ASN A 130 -14.02 -4.11 3.20
N LEU A 131 -13.60 -4.94 4.15
CA LEU A 131 -13.64 -6.40 3.98
C LEU A 131 -15.07 -6.94 3.91
N ALA A 132 -15.98 -6.38 4.68
CA ALA A 132 -17.39 -6.75 4.66
C ALA A 132 -18.08 -6.28 3.38
N GLU A 133 -17.74 -5.07 2.90
CA GLU A 133 -18.32 -4.48 1.69
C GLU A 133 -17.81 -5.15 0.41
N TYR A 134 -16.53 -5.59 0.39
CA TYR A 134 -15.89 -6.19 -0.79
C TYR A 134 -15.40 -7.63 -0.55
N PRO A 135 -16.30 -8.61 -0.29
CA PRO A 135 -15.92 -9.98 0.05
C PRO A 135 -15.20 -10.71 -1.09
N ASN A 136 -15.48 -10.31 -2.35
CA ASN A 136 -14.91 -10.90 -3.56
C ASN A 136 -13.64 -10.15 -4.08
N ALA A 137 -13.04 -9.29 -3.26
CA ALA A 137 -11.81 -8.60 -3.64
C ALA A 137 -10.70 -9.60 -4.01
N CYS A 138 -10.00 -9.33 -5.12
CA CYS A 138 -8.92 -10.19 -5.59
C CYS A 138 -7.71 -10.09 -4.67
N LYS A 139 -7.40 -11.18 -3.96
CA LYS A 139 -6.32 -11.25 -2.97
C LYS A 139 -5.29 -12.29 -3.36
N ASP A 140 -4.07 -12.13 -2.85
CA ASP A 140 -3.01 -13.13 -2.91
C ASP A 140 -3.16 -14.17 -1.77
N SER A 141 -2.20 -15.11 -1.68
CA SER A 141 -2.19 -16.16 -0.67
C SER A 141 -2.03 -15.65 0.78
N HIS A 142 -1.62 -14.41 0.96
CA HIS A 142 -1.46 -13.75 2.25
C HIS A 142 -2.70 -12.91 2.64
N GLY A 143 -3.73 -12.90 1.79
CA GLY A 143 -4.93 -12.08 1.99
C GLY A 143 -4.73 -10.60 1.68
N THR A 144 -3.65 -10.24 1.01
CA THR A 144 -3.34 -8.89 0.55
C THR A 144 -3.97 -8.65 -0.82
N LEU A 145 -4.52 -7.48 -1.06
CA LEU A 145 -5.07 -7.12 -2.36
C LEU A 145 -4.00 -7.23 -3.46
N ARG A 146 -4.37 -7.82 -4.60
CA ARG A 146 -3.52 -7.80 -5.80
C ARG A 146 -3.52 -6.42 -6.42
N VAL A 147 -2.33 -5.95 -6.81
CA VAL A 147 -2.10 -4.61 -7.36
C VAL A 147 -1.46 -4.70 -8.72
N GLY A 148 -2.05 -4.03 -9.69
CA GLY A 148 -1.46 -3.79 -11.01
C GLY A 148 -0.95 -2.36 -11.13
N ALA A 149 0.14 -2.16 -11.86
CA ALA A 149 0.66 -0.84 -12.20
C ALA A 149 0.95 -0.72 -13.68
N ALA A 150 0.60 0.44 -14.26
CA ALA A 150 0.88 0.73 -15.66
C ALA A 150 2.22 1.45 -15.82
N VAL A 151 2.95 1.08 -16.86
CA VAL A 151 4.21 1.71 -17.27
C VAL A 151 4.20 2.01 -18.78
N GLY A 152 4.92 3.03 -19.19
CA GLY A 152 5.18 3.31 -20.60
C GLY A 152 6.41 2.56 -21.12
N ILE A 153 6.96 3.07 -22.23
CA ILE A 153 8.17 2.52 -22.89
C ILE A 153 9.35 3.49 -22.82
N GLY A 154 9.32 4.46 -21.90
CA GLY A 154 10.37 5.46 -21.72
C GLY A 154 11.71 4.87 -21.25
N PRO A 155 12.76 5.69 -21.20
CA PRO A 155 14.08 5.27 -20.74
C PRO A 155 14.09 4.86 -19.27
N ASP A 156 13.20 5.43 -18.44
CA ASP A 156 13.05 5.17 -17.00
C ASP A 156 12.21 3.93 -16.68
N THR A 157 11.68 3.23 -17.67
CA THR A 157 10.73 2.12 -17.47
C THR A 157 11.30 1.00 -16.61
N LEU A 158 12.54 0.56 -16.83
CA LEU A 158 13.14 -0.52 -16.01
C LEU A 158 13.35 -0.11 -14.55
N GLU A 159 13.79 1.11 -14.32
CA GLU A 159 13.95 1.66 -12.98
C GLU A 159 12.59 1.72 -12.26
N ARG A 160 11.55 2.18 -12.95
CA ARG A 160 10.17 2.23 -12.47
C ARG A 160 9.64 0.83 -12.14
N VAL A 161 9.83 -0.15 -13.03
CA VAL A 161 9.44 -1.55 -12.77
C VAL A 161 10.18 -2.10 -11.56
N ALA A 162 11.47 -1.85 -11.43
CA ALA A 162 12.26 -2.29 -10.27
C ALA A 162 11.70 -1.74 -8.94
N ALA A 163 11.35 -0.45 -8.91
CA ALA A 163 10.75 0.18 -7.74
C ALA A 163 9.37 -0.41 -7.41
N LEU A 164 8.53 -0.68 -8.42
CA LEU A 164 7.21 -1.30 -8.28
C LEU A 164 7.31 -2.75 -7.79
N VAL A 165 8.25 -3.54 -8.31
CA VAL A 165 8.52 -4.92 -7.86
C VAL A 165 8.98 -4.91 -6.40
N LYS A 166 9.86 -4.00 -6.02
CA LYS A 166 10.29 -3.81 -4.61
C LYS A 166 9.12 -3.45 -3.69
N ALA A 167 8.14 -2.70 -4.19
CA ALA A 167 6.91 -2.35 -3.47
C ALA A 167 5.88 -3.49 -3.43
N GLY A 168 6.13 -4.62 -4.12
CA GLY A 168 5.27 -5.80 -4.11
C GLY A 168 4.14 -5.79 -5.14
N VAL A 169 4.31 -5.11 -6.29
CA VAL A 169 3.34 -5.15 -7.39
C VAL A 169 3.14 -6.58 -7.88
N ASP A 170 1.89 -6.99 -8.14
CA ASP A 170 1.58 -8.35 -8.61
C ASP A 170 1.62 -8.45 -10.14
N ILE A 171 1.34 -7.36 -10.84
CA ILE A 171 1.26 -7.34 -12.31
C ILE A 171 1.65 -5.96 -12.85
N ILE A 172 2.41 -5.96 -13.94
CA ILE A 172 2.74 -4.73 -14.68
C ILE A 172 2.02 -4.74 -16.02
N THR A 173 1.43 -3.61 -16.38
CA THR A 173 0.86 -3.38 -17.70
C THR A 173 1.75 -2.42 -18.49
N VAL A 174 2.34 -2.90 -19.58
CA VAL A 174 2.97 -2.02 -20.57
C VAL A 174 1.84 -1.44 -21.44
N ASP A 175 1.43 -0.22 -21.08
CA ASP A 175 0.24 0.43 -21.63
C ASP A 175 0.62 1.46 -22.69
N SER A 176 0.17 1.22 -23.91
CA SER A 176 0.39 2.08 -25.08
C SER A 176 -0.85 2.11 -25.96
N ALA A 177 -1.14 3.27 -26.57
CA ALA A 177 -2.19 3.39 -27.56
C ALA A 177 -1.95 2.49 -28.82
N HIS A 178 -0.69 2.11 -29.06
CA HIS A 178 -0.28 1.22 -30.15
C HIS A 178 0.69 0.15 -29.63
N GLY A 179 0.12 -0.92 -29.07
CA GLY A 179 0.88 -2.03 -28.47
C GLY A 179 1.69 -2.85 -29.48
N HIS A 180 1.24 -2.91 -30.75
CA HIS A 180 1.96 -3.60 -31.83
C HIS A 180 3.05 -2.73 -32.45
N SER A 181 3.94 -2.18 -31.63
CA SER A 181 5.12 -1.45 -32.07
C SER A 181 6.39 -2.13 -31.58
N MET A 182 7.48 -2.03 -32.35
CA MET A 182 8.78 -2.60 -31.96
C MET A 182 9.28 -2.05 -30.63
N GLY A 183 8.94 -0.78 -30.30
CA GLY A 183 9.29 -0.17 -29.02
C GLY A 183 8.60 -0.88 -27.84
N VAL A 184 7.33 -1.23 -27.98
CA VAL A 184 6.57 -1.98 -26.94
C VAL A 184 7.08 -3.41 -26.84
N ILE A 185 7.23 -4.12 -27.98
CA ILE A 185 7.71 -5.50 -28.04
C ILE A 185 9.10 -5.63 -27.39
N ASN A 186 10.03 -4.74 -27.75
CA ASN A 186 11.38 -4.74 -27.18
C ASN A 186 11.36 -4.43 -25.67
N LYS A 187 10.52 -3.48 -25.24
CA LYS A 187 10.41 -3.14 -23.81
C LYS A 187 9.85 -4.30 -23.00
N ILE A 188 8.87 -5.05 -23.51
CA ILE A 188 8.35 -6.27 -22.87
C ILE A 188 9.46 -7.31 -22.72
N LYS A 189 10.23 -7.58 -23.78
CA LYS A 189 11.36 -8.51 -23.73
C LYS A 189 12.41 -8.08 -22.68
N GLU A 190 12.72 -6.79 -22.64
CA GLU A 190 13.65 -6.19 -21.67
C GLU A 190 13.16 -6.37 -20.23
N ILE A 191 11.89 -6.11 -19.95
CA ILE A 191 11.29 -6.30 -18.62
C ILE A 191 11.29 -7.78 -18.24
N LYS A 192 10.87 -8.69 -19.12
CA LYS A 192 10.86 -10.13 -18.86
C LYS A 192 12.26 -10.69 -18.63
N ALA A 193 13.26 -10.21 -19.33
CA ALA A 193 14.67 -10.59 -19.10
C ALA A 193 15.16 -10.17 -17.71
N ALA A 194 14.78 -8.96 -17.25
CA ALA A 194 15.15 -8.44 -15.93
C ALA A 194 14.33 -9.04 -14.78
N PHE A 195 13.04 -9.35 -15.03
CA PHE A 195 12.07 -9.84 -14.03
C PHE A 195 11.28 -11.06 -14.56
N PRO A 196 11.90 -12.25 -14.68
CA PRO A 196 11.28 -13.42 -15.35
C PRO A 196 9.96 -13.87 -14.72
N ASN A 197 9.78 -13.71 -13.41
CA ASN A 197 8.62 -14.15 -12.66
C ASN A 197 7.51 -13.09 -12.55
N LEU A 198 7.74 -11.88 -13.09
CA LEU A 198 6.76 -10.81 -13.06
C LEU A 198 5.66 -11.05 -14.09
N ASN A 199 4.40 -10.98 -13.68
CA ASN A 199 3.29 -11.04 -14.61
C ASN A 199 3.21 -9.74 -15.43
N LEU A 200 3.14 -9.88 -16.75
CA LEU A 200 3.07 -8.75 -17.69
C LEU A 200 1.80 -8.79 -18.53
N ILE A 201 1.16 -7.64 -18.66
CA ILE A 201 0.12 -7.38 -19.66
C ILE A 201 0.72 -6.44 -20.70
N GLY A 202 0.51 -6.72 -21.97
CA GLY A 202 0.91 -5.85 -23.10
C GLY A 202 -0.29 -5.37 -23.90
N GLY A 203 -0.28 -4.13 -24.32
CA GLY A 203 -1.33 -3.58 -25.19
C GLY A 203 -1.24 -2.04 -25.32
N ASN A 204 -2.24 -1.42 -26.02
CA ASN A 204 -3.46 -2.03 -26.58
C ASN A 204 -3.21 -2.59 -27.98
N ILE A 205 -3.88 -3.67 -28.32
CA ILE A 205 -3.82 -4.31 -29.63
C ILE A 205 -5.23 -4.57 -30.19
N VAL A 206 -5.32 -4.84 -31.50
CA VAL A 206 -6.59 -5.11 -32.19
C VAL A 206 -6.49 -6.24 -33.21
N THR A 207 -5.30 -6.82 -33.46
CA THR A 207 -5.09 -7.87 -34.47
C THR A 207 -4.54 -9.14 -33.85
N ALA A 208 -4.76 -10.28 -34.54
CA ALA A 208 -4.23 -11.56 -34.10
C ALA A 208 -2.70 -11.61 -34.14
N GLU A 209 -2.10 -11.02 -35.20
CA GLU A 209 -0.65 -10.92 -35.36
C GLU A 209 -0.02 -10.17 -34.17
N ALA A 210 -0.63 -9.04 -33.77
CA ALA A 210 -0.16 -8.29 -32.62
C ALA A 210 -0.21 -9.12 -31.32
N ALA A 211 -1.26 -9.94 -31.15
CA ALA A 211 -1.36 -10.82 -30.00
C ALA A 211 -0.25 -11.87 -29.99
N LEU A 212 0.05 -12.50 -31.14
CA LEU A 212 1.12 -13.48 -31.27
C LEU A 212 2.48 -12.86 -30.96
N ASP A 213 2.80 -11.70 -31.54
CA ASP A 213 4.08 -11.02 -31.32
C ASP A 213 4.28 -10.62 -29.86
N LEU A 214 3.21 -10.18 -29.15
CA LEU A 214 3.30 -9.87 -27.72
C LEU A 214 3.45 -11.14 -26.87
N ILE A 215 2.78 -12.24 -27.22
CA ILE A 215 2.93 -13.53 -26.54
C ILE A 215 4.38 -14.04 -26.71
N GLU A 216 4.94 -13.97 -27.94
CA GLU A 216 6.34 -14.33 -28.21
C GLU A 216 7.32 -13.42 -27.47
N ALA A 217 6.95 -12.15 -27.22
CA ALA A 217 7.75 -11.24 -26.40
C ALA A 217 7.73 -11.58 -24.91
N GLY A 218 6.79 -12.45 -24.47
CA GLY A 218 6.74 -12.99 -23.11
C GLY A 218 5.68 -12.37 -22.20
N VAL A 219 4.59 -11.76 -22.76
CA VAL A 219 3.48 -11.32 -21.90
C VAL A 219 2.65 -12.50 -21.42
N ASP A 220 2.08 -12.36 -20.23
CA ASP A 220 1.15 -13.34 -19.63
C ASP A 220 -0.31 -13.06 -20.04
N ALA A 221 -0.59 -11.83 -20.47
CA ALA A 221 -1.90 -11.42 -21.00
C ALA A 221 -1.76 -10.27 -22.01
N VAL A 222 -2.75 -10.15 -22.90
CA VAL A 222 -2.85 -9.06 -23.87
C VAL A 222 -4.07 -8.19 -23.58
N LYS A 223 -3.91 -6.88 -23.72
CA LYS A 223 -4.99 -5.90 -23.60
C LYS A 223 -5.51 -5.56 -24.99
N VAL A 224 -6.74 -6.05 -25.28
CA VAL A 224 -7.37 -5.91 -26.60
C VAL A 224 -8.36 -4.74 -26.58
N GLY A 225 -8.34 -3.93 -27.66
CA GLY A 225 -9.24 -2.79 -27.85
C GLY A 225 -8.60 -1.45 -27.49
N ILE A 226 -9.19 -0.38 -28.06
CA ILE A 226 -8.69 1.00 -27.90
C ILE A 226 -9.74 1.88 -27.20
N GLY A 227 -10.88 1.33 -26.95
CA GLY A 227 -12.07 1.95 -26.39
C GLY A 227 -13.34 1.38 -27.04
N PRO A 228 -14.54 1.75 -26.57
CA PRO A 228 -15.79 1.28 -27.15
C PRO A 228 -16.00 1.82 -28.56
#